data_9f2aa3805655b525528f2349b9767760
#
_entry.id   9f2aa3805655b525528f2349b9767760
#
_cell.length_a   1.000
_cell.length_b   1.000
_cell.length_c   1.000
_cell.angle_alpha   90.00
_cell.angle_beta   90.00
_cell.angle_gamma   90.00
#
_symmetry.space_group_name_H-M   'P 1'
#
loop_
_entity.id
_entity.type
_entity.pdbx_description
1 polymer ?
#
loop_
_entity_poly.entity_id
_entity_poly.type
_entity_poly.pdbx_seq_one_letter_code
_entity_poly.pdbx_strand_id
1 'polypeptide(L)'
;MLELNSCGRGFITAQTDQDYTGKLVRVDVGYTDLLLRWFTGYVERSQPAENGFQRLFVRELAGVFDKQWPCSMQHPTLKQIGGWLAEQSGITVQVPDVAYATTPIPHFTHSGTGFQLLNVLGQAFSVADYIWHPLPDGGLYLGGAEGAMFTGREVEIPAEFAQSTAGGNSMTLPVVQSLRPGVEMNGQRITRVHLHNADMTVTWTPRNKQTGQSLQKTPLQRQIEAHYPELASGLHTPKMGRVVAHTEPVSSGNFADPFRPRYAVDVQLLDANGNPDGSTPVYSAVPLPVPMAGHDSGLFQFPALGTLVEIGFTGGRPDKPFIRGSHPEGTSLPDLKPGEQLQQQRAEVSQRVTQAGDWERTTDQAIRDISMSREVTADTEKRELVTRETMVKTTDKTTVIGTAKLTAGAIQQIAAGDYAVATGRNRLATIGGDDETDVAGQQTTTTGKGLTEKIGAIRRSVAAVQQQIVAPVVWIGSEQINVTQLMLDTLDVVKELATLTASHTHPDTGLPTNAGEIEGVAAKTDILNEKYSPVIAK
;
A
#
# COMPACT_ATOMS: atom_id res chain seq x y z
N MET A 1 26.01 -42.05 -30.22
CA MET A 1 25.18 -42.07 -28.99
C MET A 1 24.12 -41.03 -29.16
N LEU A 2 22.88 -41.42 -29.02
CA LEU A 2 21.69 -40.53 -28.92
C LEU A 2 21.14 -40.60 -27.51
N GLU A 3 20.61 -39.51 -26.98
CA GLU A 3 20.11 -39.44 -25.62
C GLU A 3 18.87 -38.50 -25.55
N LEU A 4 17.88 -38.88 -24.77
CA LEU A 4 16.68 -38.10 -24.52
C LEU A 4 17.03 -36.83 -23.70
N ASN A 5 16.44 -35.71 -24.01
CA ASN A 5 16.72 -34.40 -23.40
C ASN A 5 18.20 -33.98 -23.49
N SER A 6 18.85 -34.39 -24.58
CA SER A 6 20.28 -34.13 -24.86
C SER A 6 20.54 -34.09 -26.35
N CYS A 7 21.72 -33.63 -26.73
CA CYS A 7 22.19 -33.60 -28.10
C CYS A 7 23.10 -34.80 -28.36
N GLY A 8 22.76 -35.61 -29.34
CA GLY A 8 23.54 -36.79 -29.74
C GLY A 8 24.93 -36.45 -30.27
N ARG A 9 25.87 -37.31 -29.98
CA ARG A 9 27.27 -37.17 -30.37
C ARG A 9 27.85 -38.51 -30.83
N GLY A 10 28.87 -38.46 -31.68
CA GLY A 10 29.57 -39.64 -32.10
C GLY A 10 30.85 -39.31 -32.84
N PHE A 11 31.45 -40.34 -33.39
CA PHE A 11 32.53 -40.18 -34.36
C PHE A 11 32.35 -41.21 -35.50
N ILE A 12 32.81 -40.82 -36.67
CA ILE A 12 32.84 -41.64 -37.86
C ILE A 12 34.29 -41.65 -38.32
N THR A 13 34.85 -42.84 -38.57
CA THR A 13 36.16 -42.98 -39.18
C THR A 13 35.98 -43.19 -40.67
N ALA A 14 36.47 -42.29 -41.47
CA ALA A 14 36.35 -42.32 -42.92
C ALA A 14 37.74 -42.22 -43.56
N GLN A 15 37.94 -42.97 -44.65
CA GLN A 15 39.17 -42.88 -45.46
C GLN A 15 39.09 -41.64 -46.34
N THR A 16 39.73 -40.59 -45.92
CA THR A 16 39.73 -39.29 -46.60
C THR A 16 40.91 -38.46 -46.05
N ASP A 17 41.42 -37.57 -46.86
CA ASP A 17 42.45 -36.58 -46.53
C ASP A 17 41.85 -35.18 -46.30
N GLN A 18 40.52 -35.04 -46.52
CA GLN A 18 39.84 -33.74 -46.42
C GLN A 18 39.37 -33.43 -44.99
N ASP A 19 39.44 -32.15 -44.61
CA ASP A 19 38.79 -31.63 -43.40
C ASP A 19 37.31 -31.35 -43.68
N TYR A 20 36.44 -32.05 -42.96
CA TYR A 20 34.98 -31.88 -43.05
C TYR A 20 34.43 -31.02 -41.93
N THR A 21 35.23 -30.35 -41.12
CA THR A 21 34.73 -29.48 -40.03
C THR A 21 33.70 -28.49 -40.53
N GLY A 22 32.56 -28.40 -39.85
CA GLY A 22 31.42 -27.55 -40.22
C GLY A 22 30.51 -28.10 -41.34
N LYS A 23 30.85 -29.23 -41.98
CA LYS A 23 29.98 -29.83 -43.01
C LYS A 23 28.85 -30.63 -42.39
N LEU A 24 27.71 -30.62 -43.05
CA LEU A 24 26.56 -31.45 -42.69
C LEU A 24 26.90 -32.95 -42.89
N VAL A 25 26.43 -33.75 -41.95
CA VAL A 25 26.58 -35.21 -41.99
C VAL A 25 25.23 -35.86 -41.80
N ARG A 26 24.97 -36.90 -42.58
CA ARG A 26 23.80 -37.76 -42.50
C ARG A 26 24.23 -39.19 -42.35
N VAL A 27 23.64 -39.89 -41.36
CA VAL A 27 23.92 -41.31 -41.16
C VAL A 27 22.63 -42.08 -41.32
N ASP A 28 22.64 -42.99 -42.26
CA ASP A 28 21.53 -43.92 -42.50
C ASP A 28 21.99 -45.30 -41.99
N VAL A 29 21.12 -45.98 -41.26
CA VAL A 29 21.44 -47.27 -40.62
C VAL A 29 20.40 -48.28 -41.08
N GLY A 30 20.86 -49.50 -41.36
CA GLY A 30 19.97 -50.56 -41.79
C GLY A 30 20.65 -51.75 -42.36
N TYR A 31 19.86 -52.60 -42.94
CA TYR A 31 20.26 -53.79 -43.64
C TYR A 31 20.14 -53.56 -45.16
N THR A 32 20.71 -54.46 -45.95
CA THR A 32 21.04 -54.33 -47.38
C THR A 32 19.95 -53.62 -48.22
N ASP A 33 18.68 -53.85 -47.93
CA ASP A 33 17.56 -53.35 -48.75
C ASP A 33 16.76 -52.23 -48.08
N LEU A 34 17.04 -51.85 -46.82
CA LEU A 34 16.31 -50.82 -46.08
C LEU A 34 17.25 -50.01 -45.20
N LEU A 35 17.65 -48.83 -45.66
CA LEU A 35 18.38 -47.84 -44.89
C LEU A 35 17.40 -46.75 -44.40
N LEU A 36 17.41 -46.52 -43.09
CA LEU A 36 16.59 -45.47 -42.49
C LEU A 36 17.50 -44.37 -41.93
N ARG A 37 17.06 -43.11 -42.08
CA ARG A 37 17.75 -41.96 -41.49
C ARG A 37 17.80 -42.11 -39.99
N TRP A 38 19.00 -42.20 -39.45
CA TRP A 38 19.23 -42.42 -38.04
C TRP A 38 19.80 -41.16 -37.33
N PHE A 39 20.64 -40.40 -38.08
CA PHE A 39 21.30 -39.23 -37.52
C PHE A 39 21.42 -38.15 -38.59
N THR A 40 21.14 -36.89 -38.21
CA THR A 40 21.45 -35.70 -39.01
C THR A 40 22.13 -34.69 -38.11
N GLY A 41 23.31 -34.22 -38.52
CA GLY A 41 24.14 -33.33 -37.72
C GLY A 41 25.19 -32.65 -38.55
N TYR A 42 26.24 -32.23 -37.87
CA TYR A 42 27.39 -31.61 -38.48
C TYR A 42 28.69 -32.19 -37.90
N VAL A 43 29.76 -32.03 -38.63
CA VAL A 43 31.11 -32.38 -38.17
C VAL A 43 31.63 -31.24 -37.29
N GLU A 44 31.73 -31.47 -35.99
CA GLU A 44 32.19 -30.49 -35.02
C GLU A 44 33.70 -30.27 -35.15
N ARG A 45 34.45 -31.35 -35.41
CA ARG A 45 35.90 -31.33 -35.72
C ARG A 45 36.32 -32.58 -36.49
N SER A 46 37.36 -32.44 -37.28
CA SER A 46 38.00 -33.51 -38.01
C SER A 46 39.42 -33.70 -37.46
N GLN A 47 39.83 -34.94 -37.22
CA GLN A 47 41.16 -35.27 -36.73
C GLN A 47 41.78 -36.39 -37.54
N PRO A 48 43.06 -36.28 -37.96
CA PRO A 48 43.77 -37.38 -38.61
C PRO A 48 43.80 -38.64 -37.74
N ALA A 49 43.61 -39.77 -38.36
CA ALA A 49 43.75 -41.10 -37.76
C ALA A 49 44.76 -41.91 -38.52
N GLU A 50 45.06 -43.11 -38.05
CA GLU A 50 46.05 -43.97 -38.68
C GLU A 50 45.66 -44.39 -40.11
N ASN A 51 46.64 -44.72 -40.95
CA ASN A 51 46.45 -45.25 -42.31
C ASN A 51 45.69 -44.38 -43.29
N GLY A 52 45.80 -43.07 -43.21
CA GLY A 52 45.08 -42.15 -44.11
C GLY A 52 43.57 -41.99 -43.84
N PHE A 53 43.15 -42.32 -42.64
CA PHE A 53 41.77 -42.08 -42.20
C PHE A 53 41.67 -40.76 -41.46
N GLN A 54 40.48 -40.18 -41.45
CA GLN A 54 40.07 -39.08 -40.60
C GLN A 54 39.01 -39.57 -39.61
N ARG A 55 39.11 -39.13 -38.37
CA ARG A 55 38.07 -39.30 -37.37
C ARG A 55 37.25 -38.02 -37.32
N LEU A 56 36.00 -38.10 -37.80
CA LEU A 56 35.06 -37.01 -37.84
C LEU A 56 34.19 -37.05 -36.56
N PHE A 57 34.37 -36.10 -35.68
CA PHE A 57 33.50 -35.95 -34.49
C PHE A 57 32.23 -35.26 -34.93
N VAL A 58 31.11 -35.93 -34.76
CA VAL A 58 29.80 -35.48 -35.24
C VAL A 58 28.86 -35.17 -34.09
N ARG A 59 28.06 -34.16 -34.29
CA ARG A 59 27.03 -33.70 -33.34
C ARG A 59 25.73 -33.47 -34.07
N GLU A 60 24.58 -33.80 -33.43
CA GLU A 60 23.27 -33.48 -33.99
C GLU A 60 23.09 -31.96 -34.17
N LEU A 61 22.20 -31.53 -35.08
CA LEU A 61 21.94 -30.11 -35.35
C LEU A 61 21.50 -29.35 -34.10
N ALA A 62 20.85 -30.01 -33.15
CA ALA A 62 20.54 -29.44 -31.85
C ALA A 62 21.78 -28.91 -31.08
N GLY A 63 23.01 -29.22 -31.51
CA GLY A 63 24.22 -28.60 -30.97
C GLY A 63 24.25 -27.08 -31.03
N VAL A 64 23.47 -26.45 -31.90
CA VAL A 64 23.29 -24.99 -31.97
C VAL A 64 22.80 -24.37 -30.64
N PHE A 65 22.13 -25.16 -29.82
CA PHE A 65 21.62 -24.72 -28.51
C PHE A 65 22.67 -24.72 -27.40
N ASP A 66 23.95 -25.05 -27.68
CA ASP A 66 25.02 -25.00 -26.69
C ASP A 66 25.53 -23.59 -26.36
N LYS A 67 25.07 -22.59 -27.04
CA LYS A 67 25.35 -21.15 -26.77
C LYS A 67 24.25 -20.49 -25.95
N GLN A 68 24.48 -19.25 -25.52
CA GLN A 68 23.50 -18.43 -24.84
C GLN A 68 22.29 -18.13 -25.75
N TRP A 69 21.09 -18.27 -25.17
CA TRP A 69 19.80 -18.06 -25.85
C TRP A 69 18.89 -17.18 -24.98
N PRO A 70 19.25 -15.89 -24.78
CA PRO A 70 18.42 -15.01 -23.98
C PRO A 70 17.11 -14.69 -24.69
N CYS A 71 16.01 -14.77 -23.96
CA CYS A 71 14.70 -14.34 -24.45
C CYS A 71 13.84 -13.80 -23.32
N SER A 72 12.91 -12.90 -23.66
CA SER A 72 11.87 -12.41 -22.75
C SER A 72 10.61 -12.15 -23.57
N MET A 73 9.50 -12.80 -23.21
CA MET A 73 8.23 -12.73 -23.92
C MET A 73 7.08 -12.57 -22.95
N GLN A 74 6.13 -11.70 -23.30
CA GLN A 74 4.88 -11.52 -22.56
C GLN A 74 3.78 -12.39 -23.18
N HIS A 75 3.04 -13.09 -22.35
CA HIS A 75 1.94 -13.98 -22.72
C HIS A 75 2.27 -15.02 -23.81
N PRO A 76 3.49 -15.61 -23.82
CA PRO A 76 3.81 -16.58 -24.86
C PRO A 76 3.10 -17.91 -24.62
N THR A 77 2.85 -18.62 -25.70
CA THR A 77 2.50 -20.05 -25.70
C THR A 77 3.74 -20.89 -25.99
N LEU A 78 3.73 -22.18 -25.62
CA LEU A 78 4.83 -23.10 -25.97
C LEU A 78 5.03 -23.17 -27.49
N LYS A 79 3.95 -23.14 -28.26
CA LYS A 79 3.97 -23.13 -29.72
C LYS A 79 4.68 -21.89 -30.28
N GLN A 80 4.47 -20.71 -29.68
CA GLN A 80 5.16 -19.47 -30.05
C GLN A 80 6.64 -19.53 -29.73
N ILE A 81 7.02 -20.07 -28.56
CA ILE A 81 8.44 -20.26 -28.22
C ILE A 81 9.08 -21.26 -29.18
N GLY A 82 8.41 -22.36 -29.51
CA GLY A 82 8.88 -23.32 -30.51
C GLY A 82 9.09 -22.67 -31.89
N GLY A 83 8.18 -21.82 -32.34
CA GLY A 83 8.31 -21.03 -33.57
C GLY A 83 9.52 -20.08 -33.52
N TRP A 84 9.69 -19.36 -32.42
CA TRP A 84 10.86 -18.49 -32.21
C TRP A 84 12.17 -19.28 -32.23
N LEU A 85 12.22 -20.46 -31.56
CA LEU A 85 13.40 -21.33 -31.59
C LEU A 85 13.70 -21.80 -33.03
N ALA A 86 12.68 -22.15 -33.81
CA ALA A 86 12.85 -22.54 -35.21
C ALA A 86 13.41 -21.40 -36.07
N GLU A 87 12.87 -20.20 -35.91
CA GLU A 87 13.31 -19.00 -36.63
C GLU A 87 14.78 -18.65 -36.31
N GLN A 88 15.15 -18.67 -35.03
CA GLN A 88 16.48 -18.31 -34.60
C GLN A 88 17.55 -19.37 -34.87
N SER A 89 17.17 -20.66 -34.86
CA SER A 89 18.11 -21.77 -35.04
C SER A 89 18.21 -22.24 -36.50
N GLY A 90 17.19 -21.99 -37.30
CA GLY A 90 17.03 -22.61 -38.62
C GLY A 90 16.65 -24.11 -38.57
N ILE A 91 16.35 -24.64 -37.37
CA ILE A 91 15.93 -26.04 -37.17
C ILE A 91 14.42 -26.11 -37.08
N THR A 92 13.79 -27.05 -37.78
CA THR A 92 12.36 -27.30 -37.64
C THR A 92 12.04 -27.76 -36.21
N VAL A 93 11.13 -27.04 -35.53
CA VAL A 93 10.69 -27.37 -34.18
C VAL A 93 9.25 -27.87 -34.22
N GLN A 94 9.02 -29.08 -33.75
CA GLN A 94 7.71 -29.70 -33.65
C GLN A 94 7.18 -29.60 -32.23
N VAL A 95 6.02 -28.94 -32.08
CA VAL A 95 5.26 -28.84 -30.83
C VAL A 95 3.89 -29.47 -31.08
N PRO A 96 3.41 -30.42 -30.24
CA PRO A 96 2.13 -31.08 -30.47
C PRO A 96 0.97 -30.07 -30.33
N ASP A 97 -0.12 -30.34 -31.06
CA ASP A 97 -1.31 -29.49 -31.06
C ASP A 97 -2.26 -29.90 -29.94
N VAL A 98 -1.91 -29.53 -28.72
CA VAL A 98 -2.62 -29.85 -27.46
C VAL A 98 -2.82 -28.63 -26.60
N ALA A 99 -3.69 -28.68 -25.61
CA ALA A 99 -4.11 -27.54 -24.81
C ALA A 99 -2.94 -26.79 -24.18
N TYR A 100 -2.00 -27.47 -23.55
CA TYR A 100 -0.85 -26.79 -22.90
C TYR A 100 0.06 -26.06 -23.89
N ALA A 101 0.10 -26.48 -25.14
CA ALA A 101 0.93 -25.87 -26.18
C ALA A 101 0.39 -24.53 -26.68
N THR A 102 -0.92 -24.30 -26.52
CA THR A 102 -1.64 -23.11 -26.96
C THR A 102 -2.09 -22.20 -25.81
N THR A 103 -2.02 -22.66 -24.57
CA THR A 103 -2.33 -21.85 -23.38
C THR A 103 -1.18 -20.89 -23.09
N PRO A 104 -1.43 -19.56 -23.05
CA PRO A 104 -0.40 -18.59 -22.72
C PRO A 104 -0.05 -18.60 -21.24
N ILE A 105 1.22 -18.33 -20.91
CA ILE A 105 1.68 -18.04 -19.56
C ILE A 105 1.92 -16.52 -19.42
N PRO A 106 1.90 -15.93 -18.19
CA PRO A 106 2.02 -14.50 -18.02
C PRO A 106 3.28 -13.89 -18.65
N HIS A 107 4.41 -14.53 -18.48
CA HIS A 107 5.68 -14.15 -19.11
C HIS A 107 6.65 -15.32 -19.08
N PHE A 108 7.59 -15.33 -20.01
CA PHE A 108 8.70 -16.27 -20.03
C PHE A 108 9.99 -15.50 -20.27
N THR A 109 10.95 -15.66 -19.35
CA THR A 109 12.27 -15.04 -19.44
C THR A 109 13.36 -16.09 -19.21
N HIS A 110 14.36 -16.12 -20.06
CA HIS A 110 15.50 -17.01 -19.97
C HIS A 110 16.79 -16.29 -20.34
N SER A 111 17.89 -16.59 -19.64
CA SER A 111 19.21 -15.98 -19.87
C SER A 111 20.35 -17.00 -19.97
N GLY A 112 20.05 -18.30 -19.91
CA GLY A 112 21.03 -19.38 -19.98
C GLY A 112 21.30 -19.88 -21.39
N THR A 113 21.90 -21.07 -21.48
CA THR A 113 22.12 -21.78 -22.76
C THR A 113 20.80 -22.27 -23.34
N GLY A 114 20.76 -22.53 -24.65
CA GLY A 114 19.59 -23.11 -25.30
C GLY A 114 19.22 -24.48 -24.71
N PHE A 115 20.16 -25.30 -24.27
CA PHE A 115 19.85 -26.55 -23.60
C PHE A 115 19.17 -26.34 -22.25
N GLN A 116 19.58 -25.33 -21.49
CA GLN A 116 18.88 -24.97 -20.27
C GLN A 116 17.48 -24.45 -20.57
N LEU A 117 17.34 -23.63 -21.62
CA LEU A 117 16.03 -23.18 -22.09
C LEU A 117 15.10 -24.36 -22.41
N LEU A 118 15.57 -25.32 -23.26
CA LEU A 118 14.81 -26.51 -23.62
C LEU A 118 14.37 -27.31 -22.38
N ASN A 119 15.22 -27.41 -21.36
CA ASN A 119 14.94 -28.17 -20.15
C ASN A 119 13.91 -27.48 -19.22
N VAL A 120 13.84 -26.12 -19.18
CA VAL A 120 12.92 -25.41 -18.29
C VAL A 120 11.52 -25.23 -18.88
N LEU A 121 11.35 -25.41 -20.20
CA LEU A 121 10.03 -25.23 -20.86
C LEU A 121 8.96 -26.14 -20.27
N GLY A 122 9.29 -27.38 -19.95
CA GLY A 122 8.33 -28.32 -19.37
C GLY A 122 7.73 -27.81 -18.05
N GLN A 123 8.56 -27.26 -17.19
CA GLN A 123 8.12 -26.69 -15.92
C GLN A 123 7.36 -25.38 -16.13
N ALA A 124 7.87 -24.51 -17.02
CA ALA A 124 7.25 -23.21 -17.27
C ALA A 124 5.80 -23.33 -17.80
N PHE A 125 5.54 -24.33 -18.64
CA PHE A 125 4.22 -24.61 -19.23
C PHE A 125 3.46 -25.74 -18.52
N SER A 126 3.95 -26.21 -17.36
CA SER A 126 3.34 -27.30 -16.59
C SER A 126 3.03 -28.57 -17.43
N VAL A 127 3.93 -28.92 -18.35
CA VAL A 127 3.78 -30.07 -19.24
C VAL A 127 4.13 -31.35 -18.49
N ALA A 128 3.16 -32.22 -18.34
CA ALA A 128 3.36 -33.54 -17.74
C ALA A 128 4.29 -34.38 -18.62
N ASP A 129 5.23 -35.10 -17.99
CA ASP A 129 6.22 -35.98 -18.64
C ASP A 129 6.87 -35.30 -19.87
N TYR A 130 7.34 -34.06 -19.69
CA TYR A 130 7.95 -33.26 -20.74
C TYR A 130 9.25 -33.90 -21.23
N ILE A 131 9.40 -33.96 -22.55
CA ILE A 131 10.60 -34.39 -23.24
C ILE A 131 10.94 -33.44 -24.38
N TRP A 132 12.21 -33.38 -24.71
CA TRP A 132 12.65 -32.86 -25.98
C TRP A 132 13.70 -33.81 -26.59
N HIS A 133 13.71 -33.93 -27.87
CA HIS A 133 14.69 -34.76 -28.55
C HIS A 133 14.86 -34.35 -30.02
N PRO A 134 16.09 -34.50 -30.57
CA PRO A 134 16.32 -34.34 -32.00
C PRO A 134 15.60 -35.43 -32.80
N LEU A 135 15.07 -35.01 -33.92
CA LEU A 135 14.43 -35.91 -34.89
C LEU A 135 15.45 -36.45 -35.90
N PRO A 136 15.15 -37.59 -36.57
CA PRO A 136 16.07 -38.17 -37.55
C PRO A 136 16.45 -37.24 -38.69
N ASP A 137 15.54 -36.39 -39.12
CA ASP A 137 15.73 -35.39 -40.17
C ASP A 137 16.53 -34.16 -39.75
N GLY A 138 16.86 -34.06 -38.46
CA GLY A 138 17.56 -32.92 -37.85
C GLY A 138 16.63 -31.88 -37.20
N GLY A 139 15.33 -32.08 -37.24
CA GLY A 139 14.35 -31.30 -36.47
C GLY A 139 14.45 -31.54 -34.98
N LEU A 140 13.65 -30.82 -34.19
CA LEU A 140 13.57 -30.93 -32.76
C LEU A 140 12.12 -31.08 -32.31
N TYR A 141 11.83 -32.06 -31.48
CA TYR A 141 10.53 -32.21 -30.81
C TYR A 141 10.57 -31.56 -29.42
N LEU A 142 9.49 -30.85 -29.06
CA LEU A 142 9.26 -30.26 -27.74
C LEU A 142 7.83 -30.57 -27.28
N GLY A 143 7.65 -31.22 -26.14
CA GLY A 143 6.29 -31.47 -25.62
C GLY A 143 6.21 -32.60 -24.62
N GLY A 144 5.00 -32.98 -24.27
CA GLY A 144 4.73 -34.20 -23.49
C GLY A 144 5.09 -35.46 -24.28
N ALA A 145 5.54 -36.46 -23.59
CA ALA A 145 5.92 -37.74 -24.24
C ALA A 145 4.77 -38.38 -24.98
N GLU A 146 3.53 -38.17 -24.56
CA GLU A 146 2.30 -38.67 -25.19
C GLU A 146 2.08 -38.15 -26.62
N GLY A 147 2.61 -36.94 -26.92
CA GLY A 147 2.51 -36.33 -28.25
C GLY A 147 3.69 -36.65 -29.17
N ALA A 148 4.69 -37.40 -28.71
CA ALA A 148 5.87 -37.73 -29.49
C ALA A 148 5.55 -38.73 -30.60
N MET A 149 6.29 -38.66 -31.70
CA MET A 149 6.05 -39.53 -32.89
C MET A 149 6.17 -41.03 -32.60
N PHE A 150 6.69 -41.42 -31.45
CA PHE A 150 6.88 -42.81 -31.02
C PHE A 150 5.76 -43.34 -30.14
N THR A 151 4.84 -42.49 -29.71
CA THR A 151 3.74 -42.86 -28.80
C THR A 151 2.83 -43.89 -29.43
N GLY A 152 2.47 -44.91 -28.65
CA GLY A 152 1.62 -46.02 -29.13
C GLY A 152 2.33 -47.01 -30.10
N ARG A 153 3.65 -46.92 -30.21
CA ARG A 153 4.47 -47.82 -31.00
C ARG A 153 5.47 -48.53 -30.09
N GLU A 154 4.95 -49.39 -29.21
CA GLU A 154 5.80 -50.20 -28.35
C GLU A 154 6.52 -51.26 -29.19
N VAL A 155 7.81 -51.42 -28.92
CA VAL A 155 8.66 -52.44 -29.58
C VAL A 155 8.92 -53.54 -28.56
N GLU A 156 8.39 -54.73 -28.85
CA GLU A 156 8.70 -55.91 -28.07
C GLU A 156 9.95 -56.61 -28.63
N ILE A 157 10.98 -56.71 -27.81
CA ILE A 157 12.21 -57.41 -28.11
C ILE A 157 12.24 -58.71 -27.28
N PRO A 158 12.21 -59.89 -27.91
CA PRO A 158 12.37 -61.16 -27.20
C PRO A 158 13.74 -61.24 -26.50
N ALA A 159 13.75 -61.89 -25.36
CA ALA A 159 14.96 -61.99 -24.53
C ALA A 159 16.15 -62.68 -25.24
N GLU A 160 15.89 -63.57 -26.20
CA GLU A 160 16.87 -64.25 -27.01
C GLU A 160 17.68 -63.34 -27.96
N PHE A 161 17.16 -62.14 -28.27
CA PHE A 161 17.89 -61.13 -29.05
C PHE A 161 18.89 -60.35 -28.24
N ALA A 162 18.82 -60.42 -26.90
CA ALA A 162 19.75 -59.75 -26.03
C ALA A 162 21.11 -60.47 -26.04
N GLN A 163 22.13 -59.80 -26.59
CA GLN A 163 23.52 -60.30 -26.52
C GLN A 163 24.11 -60.15 -25.14
N SER A 164 23.74 -59.10 -24.42
CA SER A 164 24.10 -58.86 -23.02
C SER A 164 23.13 -57.92 -22.35
N THR A 165 23.02 -58.07 -21.01
CA THR A 165 22.25 -57.13 -20.15
C THR A 165 23.14 -56.66 -19.04
N ALA A 166 23.08 -55.38 -18.71
CA ALA A 166 23.89 -54.78 -17.63
C ALA A 166 23.03 -53.88 -16.73
N GLY A 167 23.26 -53.98 -15.41
CA GLY A 167 22.67 -53.10 -14.44
C GLY A 167 21.14 -53.14 -14.31
N GLY A 168 20.45 -54.08 -14.97
CA GLY A 168 19.00 -54.20 -14.97
C GLY A 168 18.29 -53.11 -15.76
N ASN A 169 18.98 -52.17 -16.40
CA ASN A 169 18.45 -51.05 -17.14
C ASN A 169 19.15 -50.79 -18.49
N SER A 170 19.93 -51.77 -18.98
CA SER A 170 20.64 -51.70 -20.25
C SER A 170 20.67 -53.07 -20.91
N MET A 171 20.54 -53.06 -22.24
CA MET A 171 20.53 -54.24 -23.09
C MET A 171 21.32 -53.94 -24.37
N THR A 172 22.22 -54.87 -24.76
CA THR A 172 22.90 -54.82 -26.04
C THR A 172 22.28 -55.87 -26.98
N LEU A 173 21.99 -55.42 -28.20
CA LEU A 173 21.28 -56.21 -29.23
C LEU A 173 21.81 -55.86 -30.62
N PRO A 174 21.55 -56.66 -31.67
CA PRO A 174 21.82 -56.27 -33.04
C PRO A 174 21.05 -54.96 -33.37
N VAL A 175 21.52 -54.26 -34.41
CA VAL A 175 20.95 -52.99 -34.79
C VAL A 175 19.45 -53.13 -35.16
N VAL A 176 18.61 -52.41 -34.39
CA VAL A 176 17.18 -52.24 -34.66
C VAL A 176 16.94 -50.77 -34.98
N GLN A 177 16.65 -50.47 -36.26
CA GLN A 177 16.57 -49.11 -36.80
C GLN A 177 15.51 -48.23 -36.11
N SER A 178 14.44 -48.83 -35.62
CA SER A 178 13.31 -48.14 -34.95
C SER A 178 13.61 -47.74 -33.49
N LEU A 179 14.66 -48.29 -32.86
CA LEU A 179 14.99 -48.00 -31.47
C LEU A 179 15.75 -46.69 -31.36
N ARG A 180 15.08 -45.71 -30.75
CA ARG A 180 15.61 -44.36 -30.49
C ARG A 180 15.25 -43.90 -29.07
N PRO A 181 15.95 -42.88 -28.53
CA PRO A 181 15.48 -42.25 -27.28
C PRO A 181 14.02 -41.79 -27.41
N GLY A 182 13.20 -42.10 -26.41
CA GLY A 182 11.75 -41.83 -26.38
C GLY A 182 10.87 -43.04 -26.78
N VAL A 183 11.40 -44.03 -27.51
CA VAL A 183 10.65 -45.26 -27.87
C VAL A 183 10.41 -46.11 -26.62
N GLU A 184 9.23 -46.72 -26.52
CA GLU A 184 8.92 -47.73 -25.51
C GLU A 184 9.35 -49.11 -26.01
N MET A 185 10.20 -49.78 -25.23
CA MET A 185 10.68 -51.11 -25.48
C MET A 185 10.40 -51.97 -24.25
N ASN A 186 9.63 -53.05 -24.45
CA ASN A 186 9.24 -53.97 -23.37
C ASN A 186 8.65 -53.21 -22.12
N GLY A 187 7.80 -52.22 -22.34
CA GLY A 187 7.17 -51.38 -21.30
C GLY A 187 8.13 -50.39 -20.64
N GLN A 188 9.34 -50.21 -21.19
CA GLN A 188 10.32 -49.24 -20.66
C GLN A 188 10.67 -48.19 -21.72
N ARG A 189 10.70 -46.91 -21.36
CA ARG A 189 11.08 -45.86 -22.28
C ARG A 189 12.63 -45.81 -22.39
N ILE A 190 13.12 -45.96 -23.64
CA ILE A 190 14.53 -45.80 -23.94
C ILE A 190 14.96 -44.34 -23.68
N THR A 191 15.97 -44.14 -22.86
CA THR A 191 16.55 -42.83 -22.59
C THR A 191 17.87 -42.60 -23.35
N ARG A 192 18.59 -43.69 -23.71
CA ARG A 192 19.84 -43.60 -24.44
C ARG A 192 20.01 -44.75 -25.39
N VAL A 193 20.56 -44.48 -26.58
CA VAL A 193 20.95 -45.46 -27.55
C VAL A 193 22.39 -45.23 -27.97
N HIS A 194 23.20 -46.26 -27.84
CA HIS A 194 24.63 -46.22 -28.26
C HIS A 194 24.81 -47.25 -29.37
N LEU A 195 25.20 -46.79 -30.56
CA LEU A 195 25.50 -47.64 -31.70
C LEU A 195 27.05 -47.74 -31.80
N HIS A 196 27.56 -48.94 -31.81
CA HIS A 196 28.99 -49.21 -31.98
C HIS A 196 29.18 -50.42 -32.88
N ASN A 197 29.76 -50.22 -34.08
CA ASN A 197 29.83 -51.22 -35.14
C ASN A 197 28.44 -51.77 -35.51
N ALA A 198 28.21 -53.06 -35.30
CA ALA A 198 26.98 -53.75 -35.57
C ALA A 198 26.08 -53.92 -34.31
N ASP A 199 26.52 -53.43 -33.16
CA ASP A 199 25.84 -53.60 -31.89
C ASP A 199 25.17 -52.30 -31.46
N MET A 200 23.95 -52.42 -30.92
CA MET A 200 23.17 -51.34 -30.37
C MET A 200 22.94 -51.60 -28.89
N THR A 201 23.43 -50.71 -28.05
CA THR A 201 23.15 -50.75 -26.63
C THR A 201 22.06 -49.71 -26.30
N VAL A 202 20.94 -50.18 -25.81
CA VAL A 202 19.83 -49.38 -25.34
C VAL A 202 19.84 -49.28 -23.83
N THR A 203 19.53 -48.10 -23.29
CA THR A 203 19.46 -47.87 -21.84
C THR A 203 18.13 -47.17 -21.56
N TRP A 204 17.52 -47.54 -20.47
CA TRP A 204 16.31 -46.91 -19.97
C TRP A 204 16.48 -46.51 -18.51
N THR A 205 15.69 -45.55 -18.04
CA THR A 205 15.65 -45.17 -16.63
C THR A 205 14.29 -45.58 -16.09
N PRO A 206 14.23 -46.51 -15.11
CA PRO A 206 12.95 -46.87 -14.49
C PRO A 206 12.24 -45.64 -13.92
N ARG A 207 10.99 -45.47 -14.27
CA ARG A 207 10.14 -44.36 -13.81
C ARG A 207 8.98 -44.86 -13.02
N ASN A 208 8.55 -44.08 -12.06
CA ASN A 208 7.27 -44.29 -11.39
C ASN A 208 6.15 -44.08 -12.41
N LYS A 209 5.33 -45.08 -12.66
CA LYS A 209 4.25 -45.03 -13.65
C LYS A 209 3.17 -43.98 -13.32
N GLN A 210 3.01 -43.60 -12.04
CA GLN A 210 2.02 -42.62 -11.59
C GLN A 210 2.53 -41.19 -11.63
N THR A 211 3.81 -40.97 -11.30
CA THR A 211 4.40 -39.62 -11.17
C THR A 211 5.31 -39.25 -12.32
N GLY A 212 5.69 -40.18 -13.19
CA GLY A 212 6.67 -39.99 -14.26
C GLY A 212 8.11 -39.75 -13.78
N GLN A 213 8.34 -39.65 -12.48
CA GLN A 213 9.66 -39.39 -11.89
C GLN A 213 10.57 -40.60 -11.96
N SER A 214 11.86 -40.37 -12.13
CA SER A 214 12.88 -41.42 -12.10
C SER A 214 12.92 -42.09 -10.74
N LEU A 215 12.84 -43.42 -10.72
CA LEU A 215 12.96 -44.22 -9.48
C LEU A 215 14.41 -44.32 -8.99
N GLN A 216 15.37 -44.03 -9.82
CA GLN A 216 16.80 -44.11 -9.47
C GLN A 216 17.46 -42.73 -9.59
N LYS A 217 18.10 -42.33 -8.50
CA LYS A 217 18.94 -41.14 -8.48
C LYS A 217 20.30 -41.44 -9.18
N THR A 218 20.77 -40.51 -9.98
CA THR A 218 22.08 -40.63 -10.59
C THR A 218 23.19 -40.64 -9.53
N PRO A 219 24.38 -41.22 -9.79
CA PRO A 219 25.52 -41.16 -8.88
C PRO A 219 25.88 -39.72 -8.47
N LEU A 220 25.79 -38.76 -9.42
CA LEU A 220 26.06 -37.36 -9.16
C LEU A 220 25.01 -36.74 -8.23
N GLN A 221 23.73 -37.02 -8.43
CA GLN A 221 22.64 -36.58 -7.51
C GLN A 221 22.88 -37.10 -6.09
N ARG A 222 23.27 -38.38 -5.95
CA ARG A 222 23.59 -38.96 -4.64
C ARG A 222 24.79 -38.29 -3.97
N GLN A 223 25.84 -37.94 -4.72
CA GLN A 223 26.97 -37.18 -4.21
C GLN A 223 26.58 -35.76 -3.76
N ILE A 224 25.79 -35.04 -4.58
CA ILE A 224 25.30 -33.71 -4.21
C ILE A 224 24.48 -33.80 -2.93
N GLU A 225 23.56 -34.76 -2.82
CA GLU A 225 22.71 -34.93 -1.63
C GLU A 225 23.54 -35.31 -0.38
N ALA A 226 24.60 -36.05 -0.54
CA ALA A 226 25.46 -36.43 0.59
C ALA A 226 26.36 -35.28 1.09
N HIS A 227 26.90 -34.48 0.18
CA HIS A 227 27.86 -33.42 0.51
C HIS A 227 27.19 -32.06 0.69
N TYR A 228 26.06 -31.80 0.03
CA TYR A 228 25.33 -30.53 0.02
C TYR A 228 23.80 -30.77 0.16
N PRO A 229 23.36 -31.30 1.31
CA PRO A 229 21.93 -31.61 1.51
C PRO A 229 21.01 -30.41 1.37
N GLU A 230 21.50 -29.20 1.66
CA GLU A 230 20.76 -27.94 1.49
C GLU A 230 20.49 -27.63 0.01
N LEU A 231 21.41 -28.02 -0.91
CA LEU A 231 21.17 -27.87 -2.35
C LEU A 231 20.16 -28.89 -2.86
N ALA A 232 20.23 -30.13 -2.34
CA ALA A 232 19.32 -31.20 -2.73
C ALA A 232 17.86 -30.93 -2.28
N SER A 233 17.67 -30.36 -1.09
CA SER A 233 16.37 -29.95 -0.59
C SER A 233 15.81 -28.71 -1.29
N GLY A 234 16.65 -27.98 -2.03
CA GLY A 234 16.26 -26.72 -2.68
C GLY A 234 15.94 -25.58 -1.70
N LEU A 235 16.34 -25.72 -0.42
CA LEU A 235 16.08 -24.71 0.61
C LEU A 235 17.07 -23.54 0.60
N HIS A 236 18.10 -23.60 -0.24
CA HIS A 236 18.99 -22.48 -0.52
C HIS A 236 18.30 -21.38 -1.35
N THR A 237 17.20 -21.69 -2.03
CA THR A 237 16.36 -20.75 -2.75
C THR A 237 15.10 -20.43 -1.94
N PRO A 238 14.58 -19.20 -2.03
CA PRO A 238 13.29 -18.86 -1.42
C PRO A 238 12.16 -19.75 -1.93
N LYS A 239 11.20 -20.03 -1.06
CA LYS A 239 9.99 -20.78 -1.37
C LYS A 239 8.77 -19.89 -1.20
N MET A 240 7.73 -20.19 -1.95
CA MET A 240 6.43 -19.55 -1.76
C MET A 240 5.62 -20.34 -0.73
N GLY A 241 4.89 -19.63 0.11
CA GLY A 241 4.01 -20.22 1.09
C GLY A 241 2.77 -19.37 1.31
N ARG A 242 1.79 -19.93 1.98
CA ARG A 242 0.54 -19.26 2.31
C ARG A 242 0.33 -19.27 3.82
N VAL A 243 0.00 -18.09 4.37
CA VAL A 243 -0.29 -17.95 5.81
C VAL A 243 -1.57 -18.71 6.14
N VAL A 244 -1.50 -19.67 7.05
CA VAL A 244 -2.64 -20.50 7.45
C VAL A 244 -3.14 -20.18 8.85
N ALA A 245 -2.26 -19.67 9.74
CA ALA A 245 -2.64 -19.23 11.09
C ALA A 245 -1.68 -18.14 11.61
N HIS A 246 -2.15 -17.36 12.58
CA HIS A 246 -1.28 -16.58 13.45
C HIS A 246 -0.88 -17.46 14.63
N THR A 247 0.41 -17.54 14.91
CA THR A 247 0.95 -18.50 15.89
C THR A 247 0.44 -18.26 17.30
N GLU A 248 0.32 -16.98 17.72
CA GLU A 248 -0.18 -16.61 19.04
C GLU A 248 -1.09 -15.38 19.00
N PRO A 249 -2.02 -15.22 19.95
CA PRO A 249 -2.79 -14.01 20.08
C PRO A 249 -1.86 -12.82 20.38
N VAL A 250 -1.95 -11.78 19.56
CA VAL A 250 -1.11 -10.57 19.63
C VAL A 250 -1.23 -9.84 20.96
N SER A 251 -2.33 -10.05 21.69
CA SER A 251 -2.66 -9.37 22.95
C SER A 251 -1.91 -9.87 24.20
N SER A 252 -1.03 -10.87 24.08
CA SER A 252 -0.42 -11.50 25.25
C SER A 252 0.79 -10.79 25.88
N GLY A 253 1.07 -9.49 25.55
CA GLY A 253 2.07 -8.64 26.25
C GLY A 253 3.48 -8.63 25.64
N ASN A 254 4.47 -8.00 26.28
CA ASN A 254 5.83 -7.67 25.80
C ASN A 254 6.88 -8.74 26.12
N PHE A 255 6.65 -9.97 25.91
CA PHE A 255 7.56 -11.01 26.36
C PHE A 255 8.37 -11.60 25.21
N ALA A 256 9.70 -11.51 25.25
CA ALA A 256 10.59 -12.15 24.30
C ALA A 256 10.93 -13.56 24.78
N ASP A 257 10.32 -14.57 24.18
CA ASP A 257 10.58 -15.98 24.47
C ASP A 257 10.98 -16.67 23.16
N PRO A 258 12.19 -17.23 23.03
CA PRO A 258 12.63 -17.94 21.83
C PRO A 258 11.80 -19.19 21.52
N PHE A 259 11.11 -19.76 22.51
CA PHE A 259 10.20 -20.89 22.32
C PHE A 259 8.79 -20.48 21.90
N ARG A 260 8.46 -19.19 22.02
CA ARG A 260 7.14 -18.65 21.71
C ARG A 260 7.27 -17.30 20.97
N PRO A 261 7.76 -17.32 19.72
CA PRO A 261 7.88 -16.09 18.95
C PRO A 261 6.48 -15.52 18.68
N ARG A 262 6.23 -14.29 19.11
CA ARG A 262 4.90 -13.65 19.01
C ARG A 262 4.64 -13.01 17.69
N TYR A 263 5.68 -12.47 17.08
CA TYR A 263 5.58 -11.87 15.76
C TYR A 263 5.95 -12.92 14.70
N ALA A 264 5.08 -13.93 14.61
CA ALA A 264 5.26 -15.09 13.75
C ALA A 264 3.91 -15.60 13.24
N VAL A 265 3.94 -16.36 12.16
CA VAL A 265 2.77 -16.97 11.53
C VAL A 265 3.07 -18.42 11.16
N ASP A 266 2.02 -19.22 11.05
CA ASP A 266 2.11 -20.57 10.53
C ASP A 266 1.91 -20.57 9.02
N VAL A 267 2.77 -21.27 8.28
CA VAL A 267 2.82 -21.20 6.83
C VAL A 267 2.84 -22.58 6.20
N GLN A 268 1.98 -22.81 5.22
CA GLN A 268 2.01 -23.96 4.33
C GLN A 268 2.82 -23.59 3.08
N LEU A 269 3.87 -24.36 2.78
CA LEU A 269 4.61 -24.22 1.52
C LEU A 269 3.73 -24.58 0.32
N LEU A 270 4.03 -23.96 -0.81
CA LEU A 270 3.37 -24.20 -2.08
C LEU A 270 4.28 -24.93 -3.06
N ASP A 271 3.69 -25.78 -3.89
CA ASP A 271 4.35 -26.41 -5.02
C ASP A 271 4.53 -25.42 -6.18
N ALA A 272 5.12 -25.88 -7.29
CA ALA A 272 5.38 -25.06 -8.46
C ALA A 272 4.09 -24.54 -9.14
N ASN A 273 2.95 -25.15 -8.88
CA ASN A 273 1.65 -24.76 -9.42
C ASN A 273 0.84 -23.85 -8.48
N GLY A 274 1.41 -23.49 -7.31
CA GLY A 274 0.76 -22.65 -6.32
C GLY A 274 -0.22 -23.41 -5.40
N ASN A 275 -0.25 -24.74 -5.46
CA ASN A 275 -1.04 -25.58 -4.57
C ASN A 275 -0.28 -25.91 -3.28
N PRO A 276 -0.95 -26.23 -2.18
CA PRO A 276 -0.29 -26.72 -0.97
C PRO A 276 0.62 -27.91 -1.27
N ASP A 277 1.89 -27.81 -0.89
CA ASP A 277 2.84 -28.90 -1.03
C ASP A 277 2.56 -29.98 0.02
N GLY A 278 1.92 -31.07 -0.39
CA GLY A 278 1.59 -32.20 0.51
C GLY A 278 2.80 -32.98 1.01
N SER A 279 4.00 -32.74 0.48
CA SER A 279 5.23 -33.37 0.93
C SER A 279 5.88 -32.63 2.11
N THR A 280 5.42 -31.42 2.43
CA THR A 280 5.96 -30.60 3.52
C THR A 280 4.91 -30.38 4.62
N PRO A 281 5.30 -30.42 5.90
CA PRO A 281 4.41 -30.05 6.99
C PRO A 281 4.13 -28.54 6.97
N VAL A 282 3.10 -28.11 7.69
CA VAL A 282 2.91 -26.70 8.02
C VAL A 282 4.08 -26.25 8.89
N TYR A 283 4.77 -25.22 8.48
CA TYR A 283 5.82 -24.58 9.25
C TYR A 283 5.18 -23.67 10.31
N SER A 284 5.33 -24.04 11.57
CA SER A 284 4.79 -23.26 12.69
C SER A 284 5.78 -22.21 13.16
N ALA A 285 5.25 -21.09 13.64
CA ALA A 285 6.00 -20.00 14.27
C ALA A 285 7.12 -19.43 13.40
N VAL A 286 6.86 -19.25 12.11
CA VAL A 286 7.79 -18.63 11.17
C VAL A 286 7.84 -17.12 11.45
N PRO A 287 9.02 -16.56 11.83
CA PRO A 287 9.12 -15.15 12.20
C PRO A 287 8.90 -14.22 11.01
N LEU A 288 8.17 -13.13 11.26
CA LEU A 288 7.93 -12.05 10.32
C LEU A 288 9.08 -11.02 10.35
N PRO A 289 9.42 -10.40 9.22
CA PRO A 289 10.40 -9.33 9.18
C PRO A 289 9.87 -8.08 9.88
N VAL A 290 10.72 -7.41 10.63
CA VAL A 290 10.41 -6.13 11.29
C VAL A 290 11.32 -5.05 10.74
N PRO A 291 10.82 -4.15 9.89
CA PRO A 291 11.58 -2.97 9.49
C PRO A 291 11.95 -2.13 10.72
N MET A 292 13.23 -1.72 10.81
CA MET A 292 13.77 -0.93 11.93
C MET A 292 13.58 -1.63 13.30
N ALA A 293 13.78 -2.94 13.34
CA ALA A 293 13.65 -3.70 14.58
C ALA A 293 14.61 -3.21 15.68
N GLY A 294 14.10 -3.02 16.89
CA GLY A 294 14.84 -2.63 18.08
C GLY A 294 14.15 -3.15 19.34
N HIS A 295 14.70 -2.79 20.50
CA HIS A 295 14.05 -3.11 21.76
C HIS A 295 12.76 -2.33 21.90
N ASP A 296 11.62 -3.02 21.92
CA ASP A 296 10.26 -2.45 21.98
C ASP A 296 9.97 -1.40 20.88
N SER A 297 10.58 -1.58 19.69
CA SER A 297 10.47 -0.63 18.59
C SER A 297 10.52 -1.32 17.23
N GLY A 298 9.81 -0.76 16.24
CA GLY A 298 9.74 -1.27 14.88
C GLY A 298 8.39 -1.00 14.21
N LEU A 299 8.27 -1.42 12.96
CA LEU A 299 7.01 -1.42 12.23
C LEU A 299 6.44 -2.83 12.19
N PHE A 300 5.32 -3.04 12.88
CA PHE A 300 4.68 -4.35 13.02
C PHE A 300 3.36 -4.38 12.25
N GLN A 301 3.22 -5.38 11.39
CA GLN A 301 2.00 -5.62 10.62
C GLN A 301 1.83 -7.13 10.41
N PHE A 302 0.74 -7.70 10.93
CA PHE A 302 0.42 -9.10 10.66
C PHE A 302 -0.24 -9.24 9.29
N PRO A 303 0.24 -10.17 8.44
CA PRO A 303 -0.44 -10.51 7.21
C PRO A 303 -1.79 -11.17 7.51
N ALA A 304 -2.78 -10.92 6.67
CA ALA A 304 -4.05 -11.63 6.75
C ALA A 304 -3.89 -13.14 6.46
N LEU A 305 -4.82 -13.94 6.94
CA LEU A 305 -4.87 -15.36 6.57
C LEU A 305 -5.05 -15.50 5.06
N GLY A 306 -4.35 -16.45 4.46
CA GLY A 306 -4.32 -16.67 3.02
C GLY A 306 -3.32 -15.81 2.27
N THR A 307 -2.63 -14.85 2.91
CA THR A 307 -1.59 -14.04 2.26
C THR A 307 -0.47 -14.91 1.73
N LEU A 308 -0.07 -14.66 0.49
CA LEU A 308 1.11 -15.27 -0.12
C LEU A 308 2.38 -14.63 0.44
N VAL A 309 3.31 -15.46 0.89
CA VAL A 309 4.57 -15.02 1.50
C VAL A 309 5.76 -15.73 0.89
N GLU A 310 6.88 -15.03 0.82
CA GLU A 310 8.18 -15.59 0.45
C GLU A 310 8.92 -16.03 1.72
N ILE A 311 9.34 -17.28 1.76
CA ILE A 311 10.04 -17.89 2.89
C ILE A 311 11.48 -18.17 2.51
N GLY A 312 12.40 -17.70 3.34
CA GLY A 312 13.81 -18.07 3.31
C GLY A 312 14.15 -19.05 4.42
N PHE A 313 15.29 -19.71 4.26
CA PHE A 313 15.82 -20.66 5.24
C PHE A 313 17.26 -20.28 5.57
N THR A 314 17.52 -19.93 6.82
CA THR A 314 18.86 -19.51 7.25
C THR A 314 19.87 -20.65 7.07
N GLY A 315 20.87 -20.44 6.20
CA GLY A 315 21.86 -21.46 5.85
C GLY A 315 21.30 -22.68 5.14
N GLY A 316 20.12 -22.57 4.49
CA GLY A 316 19.43 -23.70 3.84
C GLY A 316 18.84 -24.72 4.82
N ARG A 317 18.74 -24.38 6.11
CA ARG A 317 18.28 -25.28 7.17
C ARG A 317 16.75 -25.28 7.31
N PRO A 318 16.10 -26.46 7.21
CA PRO A 318 14.64 -26.54 7.29
C PRO A 318 14.07 -26.13 8.66
N ASP A 319 14.88 -26.20 9.72
CA ASP A 319 14.50 -25.83 11.09
C ASP A 319 14.64 -24.32 11.38
N LYS A 320 15.07 -23.51 10.40
CA LYS A 320 15.27 -22.06 10.56
C LYS A 320 14.60 -21.26 9.44
N PRO A 321 13.28 -21.41 9.27
CA PRO A 321 12.54 -20.62 8.31
C PRO A 321 12.37 -19.18 8.80
N PHE A 322 12.24 -18.23 7.86
CA PHE A 322 11.85 -16.84 8.13
C PHE A 322 11.11 -16.28 6.92
N ILE A 323 10.19 -15.35 7.14
CA ILE A 323 9.50 -14.66 6.06
C ILE A 323 10.37 -13.51 5.56
N ARG A 324 10.52 -13.40 4.24
CA ARG A 324 11.24 -12.32 3.56
C ARG A 324 10.31 -11.16 3.18
N GLY A 325 9.08 -11.47 2.77
CA GLY A 325 8.10 -10.51 2.35
C GLY A 325 6.75 -11.16 2.07
N SER A 326 5.76 -10.32 1.77
CA SER A 326 4.43 -10.73 1.32
C SER A 326 4.16 -10.24 -0.10
N HIS A 327 3.35 -10.98 -0.84
CA HIS A 327 2.97 -10.67 -2.21
C HIS A 327 1.46 -10.51 -2.34
N PRO A 328 1.00 -9.53 -3.13
CA PRO A 328 -0.44 -9.28 -3.32
C PRO A 328 -1.09 -10.18 -4.37
N GLU A 329 -0.42 -11.25 -4.78
CA GLU A 329 -0.91 -12.14 -5.84
C GLU A 329 -2.28 -12.75 -5.48
N GLY A 330 -3.21 -12.68 -6.40
CA GLY A 330 -4.58 -13.18 -6.21
C GLY A 330 -5.49 -12.26 -5.40
N THR A 331 -5.03 -11.04 -5.03
CA THR A 331 -5.83 -10.03 -4.33
C THR A 331 -6.01 -8.77 -5.17
N SER A 332 -7.12 -8.04 -4.95
CA SER A 332 -7.29 -6.72 -5.56
C SER A 332 -6.32 -5.72 -4.92
N LEU A 333 -5.74 -4.85 -5.73
CA LEU A 333 -4.88 -3.77 -5.26
C LEU A 333 -5.70 -2.48 -5.14
N PRO A 334 -5.39 -1.62 -4.15
CA PRO A 334 -5.96 -0.27 -4.10
C PRO A 334 -5.48 0.56 -5.30
N ASP A 335 -6.25 1.60 -5.65
CA ASP A 335 -5.82 2.58 -6.66
C ASP A 335 -4.57 3.32 -6.14
N LEU A 336 -3.45 3.10 -6.80
CA LEU A 336 -2.15 3.67 -6.46
C LEU A 336 -1.42 4.05 -7.75
N LYS A 337 -1.04 5.31 -7.87
CA LYS A 337 -0.29 5.82 -9.02
C LYS A 337 1.22 5.77 -8.76
N PRO A 338 2.04 5.63 -9.80
CA PRO A 338 3.49 5.73 -9.65
C PRO A 338 3.90 7.04 -8.94
N GLY A 339 4.76 6.94 -7.93
CA GLY A 339 5.20 8.07 -7.13
C GLY A 339 4.34 8.40 -5.91
N GLU A 340 3.19 7.76 -5.72
CA GLU A 340 2.39 7.84 -4.51
C GLU A 340 2.87 6.85 -3.44
N GLN A 341 2.61 7.18 -2.18
CA GLN A 341 2.78 6.27 -1.05
C GLN A 341 1.42 6.03 -0.42
N LEU A 342 1.12 4.77 -0.13
CA LEU A 342 -0.15 4.40 0.49
C LEU A 342 0.07 3.35 1.57
N GLN A 343 -0.41 3.65 2.78
CA GLN A 343 -0.60 2.69 3.83
C GLN A 343 -2.10 2.53 4.05
N GLN A 344 -2.63 1.36 3.72
CA GLN A 344 -4.06 1.10 3.76
C GLN A 344 -4.35 -0.19 4.54
N GLN A 345 -5.26 -0.12 5.49
CA GLN A 345 -5.77 -1.30 6.17
C GLN A 345 -7.02 -1.84 5.47
N ARG A 346 -7.90 -0.95 5.01
CA ARG A 346 -9.06 -1.20 4.15
C ARG A 346 -9.42 0.10 3.41
N ALA A 347 -10.36 0.07 2.49
CA ALA A 347 -10.68 1.22 1.63
C ALA A 347 -10.97 2.52 2.40
N GLU A 348 -11.66 2.42 3.54
CA GLU A 348 -12.04 3.58 4.37
C GLU A 348 -10.96 4.01 5.36
N VAL A 349 -9.86 3.25 5.49
CA VAL A 349 -8.82 3.50 6.49
C VAL A 349 -7.45 3.51 5.83
N SER A 350 -6.94 4.70 5.57
CA SER A 350 -5.68 4.88 4.84
C SER A 350 -4.92 6.14 5.23
N GLN A 351 -3.64 6.11 4.95
CA GLN A 351 -2.76 7.27 4.92
C GLN A 351 -2.05 7.29 3.57
N ARG A 352 -2.21 8.38 2.83
CA ARG A 352 -1.67 8.55 1.46
C ARG A 352 -0.79 9.78 1.38
N VAL A 353 0.26 9.68 0.58
CA VAL A 353 1.00 10.84 0.07
C VAL A 353 0.79 10.86 -1.44
N THR A 354 0.17 11.92 -1.96
CA THR A 354 -0.13 12.06 -3.38
C THR A 354 1.12 12.38 -4.18
N GLN A 355 1.04 12.30 -5.52
CA GLN A 355 2.14 12.74 -6.41
C GLN A 355 2.50 14.22 -6.22
N ALA A 356 1.55 15.06 -5.81
CA ALA A 356 1.78 16.48 -5.52
C ALA A 356 2.43 16.70 -4.14
N GLY A 357 2.48 15.69 -3.29
CA GLY A 357 3.04 15.78 -1.94
C GLY A 357 2.00 16.04 -0.84
N ASP A 358 0.71 15.98 -1.15
CA ASP A 358 -0.33 16.14 -0.14
C ASP A 358 -0.38 14.92 0.78
N TRP A 359 -0.53 15.18 2.08
CA TRP A 359 -0.76 14.16 3.09
C TRP A 359 -2.24 14.03 3.40
N GLU A 360 -2.80 12.86 3.13
CA GLU A 360 -4.20 12.53 3.37
C GLU A 360 -4.29 11.42 4.42
N ARG A 361 -5.12 11.63 5.45
CA ARG A 361 -5.47 10.61 6.44
C ARG A 361 -6.98 10.45 6.49
N THR A 362 -7.44 9.27 6.20
CA THR A 362 -8.87 8.92 6.15
C THR A 362 -9.17 7.79 7.10
N THR A 363 -10.24 7.91 7.87
CA THR A 363 -10.80 6.83 8.68
C THR A 363 -12.28 7.04 8.87
N ASP A 364 -13.05 5.98 8.91
CA ASP A 364 -14.46 5.93 9.29
C ASP A 364 -14.64 5.75 10.81
N GLN A 365 -13.56 5.77 11.57
CA GLN A 365 -13.51 5.62 13.01
C GLN A 365 -12.83 6.84 13.66
N ALA A 366 -12.30 6.69 14.85
CA ALA A 366 -11.68 7.76 15.62
C ALA A 366 -10.20 7.96 15.27
N ILE A 367 -9.77 9.22 15.21
CA ILE A 367 -8.36 9.59 15.27
C ILE A 367 -8.06 10.07 16.69
N ARG A 368 -7.07 9.49 17.35
CA ARG A 368 -6.63 9.85 18.71
C ARG A 368 -5.17 10.24 18.67
N ASP A 369 -4.89 11.51 18.91
CA ASP A 369 -3.54 12.04 19.00
C ASP A 369 -3.21 12.31 20.49
N ILE A 370 -2.19 11.66 21.01
CA ILE A 370 -1.70 11.85 22.38
C ILE A 370 -0.25 12.24 22.27
N SER A 371 0.08 13.43 22.75
CA SER A 371 1.45 13.96 22.68
C SER A 371 1.74 14.88 23.86
N MET A 372 3.00 15.10 24.16
CA MET A 372 3.45 16.10 25.13
C MET A 372 3.25 17.52 24.60
N SER A 373 3.50 17.74 23.31
CA SER A 373 3.28 19.01 22.63
C SER A 373 2.76 18.77 21.22
N ARG A 374 1.94 19.69 20.74
CA ARG A 374 1.47 19.72 19.35
C ARG A 374 1.63 21.12 18.79
N GLU A 375 2.36 21.25 17.71
CA GLU A 375 2.53 22.49 16.95
C GLU A 375 1.93 22.31 15.56
N VAL A 376 1.16 23.28 15.10
CA VAL A 376 0.57 23.31 13.76
C VAL A 376 0.90 24.64 13.13
N THR A 377 1.62 24.61 12.02
CA THR A 377 1.94 25.79 11.20
C THR A 377 1.41 25.56 9.81
N ALA A 378 0.53 26.42 9.34
CA ALA A 378 -0.06 26.35 8.03
C ALA A 378 -0.46 27.75 7.55
N ASP A 379 -0.48 27.99 6.25
CA ASP A 379 -0.99 29.24 5.69
C ASP A 379 -2.52 29.34 5.86
N THR A 380 -3.21 28.22 5.77
CA THR A 380 -4.67 28.13 5.96
C THR A 380 -5.02 26.88 6.74
N GLU A 381 -5.96 27.01 7.66
CA GLU A 381 -6.57 25.87 8.37
C GLU A 381 -8.09 25.94 8.23
N LYS A 382 -8.72 24.85 7.79
CA LYS A 382 -10.17 24.67 7.75
C LYS A 382 -10.56 23.51 8.66
N ARG A 383 -11.53 23.73 9.55
CA ARG A 383 -12.13 22.69 10.39
C ARG A 383 -13.64 22.69 10.21
N GLU A 384 -14.18 21.50 9.99
CA GLU A 384 -15.62 21.26 9.91
C GLU A 384 -15.97 20.14 10.89
N LEU A 385 -16.80 20.43 11.88
CA LEU A 385 -17.09 19.55 13.00
C LEU A 385 -18.57 19.62 13.35
N VAL A 386 -19.15 18.50 13.72
CA VAL A 386 -20.51 18.46 14.28
C VAL A 386 -20.52 19.00 15.72
N THR A 387 -19.55 18.57 16.52
CA THR A 387 -19.36 19.04 17.90
C THR A 387 -17.89 19.28 18.17
N ARG A 388 -17.61 20.27 19.03
CA ARG A 388 -16.27 20.54 19.52
C ARG A 388 -16.30 20.75 21.02
N GLU A 389 -15.49 20.01 21.74
CA GLU A 389 -15.19 20.25 23.15
C GLU A 389 -13.69 20.57 23.30
N THR A 390 -13.37 21.58 24.09
CA THR A 390 -11.99 21.97 24.35
C THR A 390 -11.83 22.22 25.85
N MET A 391 -10.94 21.49 26.50
CA MET A 391 -10.57 21.69 27.90
C MET A 391 -9.11 22.18 27.97
N VAL A 392 -8.90 23.37 28.50
CA VAL A 392 -7.57 23.95 28.74
C VAL A 392 -7.42 24.15 30.25
N LYS A 393 -6.44 23.49 30.84
CA LYS A 393 -6.26 23.47 32.30
C LYS A 393 -5.62 24.75 32.88
N THR A 394 -4.86 25.48 32.08
CA THR A 394 -4.13 26.66 32.55
C THR A 394 -4.43 27.91 31.75
N THR A 395 -3.98 28.00 30.51
CA THR A 395 -4.10 29.21 29.71
C THR A 395 -4.48 28.90 28.28
N ASP A 396 -5.56 29.49 27.77
CA ASP A 396 -5.87 29.56 26.37
C ASP A 396 -5.61 30.98 25.87
N LYS A 397 -4.75 31.12 24.85
CA LYS A 397 -4.42 32.41 24.26
C LYS A 397 -4.69 32.38 22.76
N THR A 398 -5.63 33.20 22.34
CA THR A 398 -5.92 33.39 20.91
C THR A 398 -5.52 34.79 20.48
N THR A 399 -4.67 34.93 19.47
CA THR A 399 -4.25 36.20 18.89
C THR A 399 -4.63 36.23 17.42
N VAL A 400 -5.45 37.18 17.01
CA VAL A 400 -5.85 37.42 15.63
C VAL A 400 -5.47 38.84 15.24
N ILE A 401 -4.51 39.00 14.32
CA ILE A 401 -4.05 40.30 13.87
C ILE A 401 -5.10 40.98 12.99
N GLY A 402 -5.84 40.22 12.20
CA GLY A 402 -6.91 40.70 11.34
C GLY A 402 -8.27 40.73 12.04
N THR A 403 -9.26 40.11 11.47
CA THR A 403 -10.65 40.08 11.95
C THR A 403 -11.00 38.73 12.54
N ALA A 404 -11.39 38.69 13.81
CA ALA A 404 -12.05 37.53 14.39
C ALA A 404 -13.58 37.68 14.24
N LYS A 405 -14.24 36.67 13.66
CA LYS A 405 -15.71 36.62 13.51
C LYS A 405 -16.22 35.36 14.21
N LEU A 406 -17.14 35.56 15.15
CA LEU A 406 -17.88 34.50 15.81
C LEU A 406 -19.37 34.61 15.43
N THR A 407 -19.94 33.56 14.87
CA THR A 407 -21.37 33.43 14.58
C THR A 407 -21.87 32.17 15.27
N ALA A 408 -22.83 32.30 16.14
CA ALA A 408 -23.40 31.19 16.90
C ALA A 408 -24.88 31.40 17.11
N GLY A 409 -25.62 30.32 17.31
CA GLY A 409 -27.04 30.38 17.72
C GLY A 409 -27.22 30.92 19.13
N ALA A 410 -26.26 30.60 20.03
CA ALA A 410 -26.20 31.15 21.39
C ALA A 410 -24.71 31.24 21.82
N ILE A 411 -24.39 32.22 22.64
CA ILE A 411 -23.07 32.40 23.25
C ILE A 411 -23.25 32.52 24.75
N GLN A 412 -22.60 31.68 25.52
CA GLN A 412 -22.53 31.77 26.96
C GLN A 412 -21.07 31.96 27.37
N GLN A 413 -20.77 33.01 28.12
CA GLN A 413 -19.44 33.30 28.66
C GLN A 413 -19.52 33.41 30.17
N ILE A 414 -18.81 32.57 30.89
CA ILE A 414 -18.79 32.55 32.35
C ILE A 414 -17.32 32.67 32.77
N ALA A 415 -17.02 33.70 33.57
CA ALA A 415 -15.73 33.89 34.17
C ALA A 415 -15.89 33.89 35.71
N ALA A 416 -15.11 33.06 36.39
CA ALA A 416 -15.07 33.08 37.86
C ALA A 416 -14.23 34.24 38.41
N GLY A 417 -13.39 34.85 37.61
CA GLY A 417 -12.60 36.03 37.90
C GLY A 417 -13.01 37.21 37.02
N ASP A 418 -12.05 38.03 36.65
CA ASP A 418 -12.30 39.23 35.88
C ASP A 418 -12.68 38.90 34.40
N TYR A 419 -13.62 39.66 33.88
CA TYR A 419 -13.98 39.68 32.48
C TYR A 419 -13.76 41.08 31.90
N ALA A 420 -12.74 41.26 31.07
CA ALA A 420 -12.40 42.55 30.49
C ALA A 420 -12.65 42.56 28.97
N VAL A 421 -13.29 43.61 28.50
CA VAL A 421 -13.50 43.90 27.07
C VAL A 421 -12.94 45.29 26.78
N ALA A 422 -11.99 45.38 25.87
CA ALA A 422 -11.42 46.63 25.41
C ALA A 422 -11.48 46.74 23.89
N THR A 423 -11.77 47.94 23.38
CA THR A 423 -11.79 48.24 21.95
C THR A 423 -11.13 49.61 21.71
N GLY A 424 -10.26 49.67 20.70
CA GLY A 424 -9.59 50.91 20.32
C GLY A 424 -10.45 51.87 19.47
N ARG A 425 -11.62 51.42 19.05
CA ARG A 425 -12.56 52.20 18.23
C ARG A 425 -13.98 52.07 18.78
N ASN A 426 -14.91 51.60 17.96
CA ASN A 426 -16.32 51.53 18.32
C ASN A 426 -16.68 50.15 18.89
N ARG A 427 -17.51 50.13 19.87
CA ARG A 427 -18.27 48.96 20.30
C ARG A 427 -19.71 49.18 19.89
N LEU A 428 -20.24 48.27 19.08
CA LEU A 428 -21.65 48.24 18.69
C LEU A 428 -22.31 47.02 19.31
N ALA A 429 -23.40 47.20 20.02
CA ALA A 429 -24.24 46.12 20.51
C ALA A 429 -25.64 46.34 19.99
N THR A 430 -26.25 45.33 19.37
CA THR A 430 -27.65 45.32 18.94
C THR A 430 -28.33 44.13 19.59
N ILE A 431 -29.33 44.37 20.40
CA ILE A 431 -30.04 43.38 21.18
C ILE A 431 -31.52 43.40 20.73
N GLY A 432 -32.01 42.26 20.23
CA GLY A 432 -33.38 42.14 19.75
C GLY A 432 -34.40 41.82 20.85
N GLY A 433 -33.93 41.43 22.02
CA GLY A 433 -34.71 41.15 23.22
C GLY A 433 -34.29 42.07 24.38
N ASP A 434 -34.21 41.53 25.57
CA ASP A 434 -33.86 42.24 26.79
C ASP A 434 -32.36 42.32 27.01
N ASP A 435 -31.86 43.42 27.60
CA ASP A 435 -30.52 43.60 28.12
C ASP A 435 -30.61 43.77 29.64
N GLU A 436 -30.20 42.74 30.37
CA GLU A 436 -30.22 42.72 31.82
C GLU A 436 -28.81 42.79 32.39
N THR A 437 -28.57 43.71 33.30
CA THR A 437 -27.29 43.88 33.98
C THR A 437 -27.49 43.90 35.48
N ASP A 438 -27.02 42.92 36.18
CA ASP A 438 -26.99 42.84 37.64
C ASP A 438 -25.56 43.03 38.17
N VAL A 439 -25.33 44.03 39.01
CA VAL A 439 -24.01 44.36 39.57
C VAL A 439 -24.11 44.45 41.07
N ALA A 440 -23.55 43.46 41.78
CA ALA A 440 -23.50 43.43 43.23
C ALA A 440 -22.63 44.55 43.84
N GLY A 441 -21.67 45.06 43.10
CA GLY A 441 -20.80 46.14 43.51
C GLY A 441 -21.17 47.49 42.87
N GLN A 442 -20.15 48.26 42.52
CA GLN A 442 -20.30 49.57 41.89
C GLN A 442 -20.30 49.48 40.37
N GLN A 443 -21.26 50.12 39.74
CA GLN A 443 -21.24 50.35 38.29
C GLN A 443 -20.78 51.78 37.99
N THR A 444 -19.76 51.95 37.16
CA THR A 444 -19.30 53.26 36.71
C THR A 444 -19.36 53.37 35.20
N THR A 445 -19.97 54.44 34.70
CA THR A 445 -19.98 54.74 33.27
C THR A 445 -19.33 56.09 33.03
N THR A 446 -18.28 56.17 32.26
CA THR A 446 -17.57 57.41 31.90
C THR A 446 -17.60 57.59 30.40
N THR A 447 -18.12 58.71 29.92
CA THR A 447 -18.15 59.07 28.49
C THR A 447 -17.43 60.41 28.31
N GLY A 448 -16.45 60.46 27.39
CA GLY A 448 -15.67 61.67 27.09
C GLY A 448 -16.42 62.74 26.30
N LYS A 449 -17.57 62.41 25.73
CA LYS A 449 -18.42 63.36 24.96
C LYS A 449 -19.85 63.31 25.46
N GLY A 450 -20.80 62.91 24.69
CA GLY A 450 -22.21 62.83 25.06
C GLY A 450 -22.68 61.40 25.38
N LEU A 451 -23.61 61.26 26.29
CA LEU A 451 -24.41 60.07 26.50
C LEU A 451 -25.85 60.42 26.09
N THR A 452 -26.39 59.63 25.13
CA THR A 452 -27.79 59.79 24.71
C THR A 452 -28.54 58.50 25.00
N GLU A 453 -29.59 58.59 25.76
CA GLU A 453 -30.53 57.51 26.01
C GLU A 453 -31.89 57.86 25.40
N LYS A 454 -32.47 56.98 24.60
CA LYS A 454 -33.80 57.12 24.06
C LYS A 454 -34.65 55.92 24.48
N ILE A 455 -35.65 56.15 25.31
CA ILE A 455 -36.45 55.13 25.94
C ILE A 455 -37.88 55.28 25.45
N GLY A 456 -38.49 54.25 24.85
CA GLY A 456 -39.79 54.27 24.25
C GLY A 456 -40.97 54.24 25.28
N ALA A 457 -40.69 53.84 26.51
CA ALA A 457 -41.70 53.72 27.55
C ALA A 457 -41.26 54.46 28.83
N ILE A 458 -40.90 53.78 29.87
CA ILE A 458 -40.62 54.35 31.18
C ILE A 458 -39.16 54.18 31.57
N ARG A 459 -38.46 55.25 31.92
CA ARG A 459 -37.22 55.18 32.65
C ARG A 459 -37.49 55.29 34.16
N ARG A 460 -37.17 54.24 34.90
CA ARG A 460 -37.26 54.26 36.37
C ARG A 460 -35.90 54.22 36.98
N SER A 461 -35.54 55.22 37.79
CA SER A 461 -34.32 55.26 38.54
C SER A 461 -34.65 55.37 40.03
N VAL A 462 -34.18 54.45 40.84
CA VAL A 462 -34.45 54.41 42.30
C VAL A 462 -33.10 54.28 43.01
N ALA A 463 -32.83 55.20 43.90
CA ALA A 463 -31.64 55.17 44.78
C ALA A 463 -32.11 55.12 46.23
N ALA A 464 -31.56 54.20 47.03
CA ALA A 464 -31.95 54.05 48.43
C ALA A 464 -31.47 55.19 49.31
N VAL A 465 -30.40 55.86 48.94
CA VAL A 465 -29.78 56.93 49.78
C VAL A 465 -29.89 58.29 49.08
N GLN A 466 -29.40 58.42 47.87
CA GLN A 466 -29.32 59.72 47.19
C GLN A 466 -29.21 59.53 45.67
N GLN A 467 -29.87 60.41 44.91
CA GLN A 467 -29.65 60.60 43.50
C GLN A 467 -29.19 62.02 43.24
N GLN A 468 -28.06 62.19 42.57
CA GLN A 468 -27.50 63.50 42.21
C GLN A 468 -27.52 63.64 40.68
N ILE A 469 -28.07 64.78 40.21
CA ILE A 469 -27.97 65.22 38.83
C ILE A 469 -27.21 66.52 38.83
N VAL A 470 -25.97 66.50 38.40
CA VAL A 470 -25.07 67.68 38.47
C VAL A 470 -24.60 68.01 37.06
N ALA A 471 -24.96 69.20 36.59
CA ALA A 471 -24.53 69.72 35.31
C ALA A 471 -24.50 71.26 35.39
N PRO A 472 -23.69 71.99 34.60
CA PRO A 472 -23.77 73.44 34.52
C PRO A 472 -25.17 73.95 34.17
N VAL A 473 -25.91 73.18 33.34
CA VAL A 473 -27.29 73.48 32.98
C VAL A 473 -28.10 72.17 32.99
N VAL A 474 -29.29 72.18 33.60
CA VAL A 474 -30.19 71.03 33.75
C VAL A 474 -31.51 71.32 33.10
N TRP A 475 -31.97 70.43 32.24
CA TRP A 475 -33.35 70.43 31.70
C TRP A 475 -34.06 69.16 32.19
N ILE A 476 -35.18 69.32 32.84
CA ILE A 476 -36.10 68.25 33.30
C ILE A 476 -37.50 68.57 32.84
N GLY A 477 -38.02 67.69 31.99
CA GLY A 477 -39.41 67.91 31.47
C GLY A 477 -39.65 67.31 30.09
N SER A 478 -40.50 67.91 29.32
CA SER A 478 -40.67 67.59 27.88
C SER A 478 -39.81 68.49 27.01
N GLU A 479 -39.84 68.28 25.71
CA GLU A 479 -39.14 69.16 24.76
C GLU A 479 -39.61 70.63 24.79
N GLN A 480 -40.80 70.87 25.29
CA GLN A 480 -41.43 72.20 25.32
C GLN A 480 -41.55 72.79 26.72
N ILE A 481 -41.53 71.98 27.74
CA ILE A 481 -41.74 72.40 29.13
C ILE A 481 -40.58 71.95 30.03
N ASN A 482 -39.89 72.90 30.58
CA ASN A 482 -38.87 72.64 31.59
C ASN A 482 -39.47 72.85 33.01
N VAL A 483 -39.60 71.77 33.78
CA VAL A 483 -40.14 71.83 35.14
C VAL A 483 -39.24 72.67 36.07
N THR A 484 -37.92 72.69 35.86
CA THR A 484 -37.05 73.58 36.64
C THR A 484 -37.27 75.06 36.29
N GLN A 485 -37.59 75.37 35.03
CA GLN A 485 -38.02 76.73 34.65
C GLN A 485 -39.36 77.15 35.30
N LEU A 486 -40.31 76.21 35.38
CA LEU A 486 -41.58 76.47 36.09
C LEU A 486 -41.38 76.94 37.52
N MET A 487 -40.31 76.44 38.19
CA MET A 487 -39.93 76.89 39.55
C MET A 487 -39.54 78.37 39.57
N LEU A 488 -38.80 78.83 38.55
CA LEU A 488 -38.39 80.25 38.44
C LEU A 488 -39.59 81.10 38.07
N ASP A 489 -40.42 80.66 37.11
CA ASP A 489 -41.62 81.34 36.71
C ASP A 489 -42.59 81.50 37.91
N THR A 490 -42.64 80.48 38.80
CA THR A 490 -43.43 80.55 40.05
C THR A 490 -42.87 81.59 41.00
N LEU A 491 -41.49 81.70 41.10
CA LEU A 491 -40.89 82.75 41.91
C LEU A 491 -41.20 84.14 41.35
N ASP A 492 -41.25 84.32 40.03
CA ASP A 492 -41.58 85.57 39.41
C ASP A 492 -43.10 85.96 39.72
N VAL A 493 -44.03 85.01 39.66
CA VAL A 493 -45.40 85.22 40.03
C VAL A 493 -45.54 85.59 41.53
N VAL A 494 -44.78 84.89 42.41
CA VAL A 494 -44.74 85.21 43.85
C VAL A 494 -44.18 86.62 44.10
N LYS A 495 -43.17 87.04 43.36
CA LYS A 495 -42.56 88.37 43.39
C LYS A 495 -43.64 89.44 43.00
N GLU A 496 -44.29 89.19 41.84
CA GLU A 496 -45.29 90.05 41.32
C GLU A 496 -46.46 90.20 42.33
N LEU A 497 -46.95 89.07 42.87
CA LEU A 497 -47.96 89.07 43.93
C LEU A 497 -47.53 89.84 45.16
N ALA A 498 -46.29 89.62 45.64
CA ALA A 498 -45.76 90.36 46.79
C ALA A 498 -45.71 91.88 46.51
N THR A 499 -45.21 92.26 45.29
CA THR A 499 -45.10 93.67 44.89
C THR A 499 -46.51 94.33 44.83
N LEU A 500 -47.47 93.65 44.17
CA LEU A 500 -48.88 94.16 44.08
C LEU A 500 -49.54 94.25 45.49
N THR A 501 -49.25 93.22 46.33
CA THR A 501 -49.82 93.24 47.70
C THR A 501 -49.18 94.33 48.55
N ALA A 502 -47.90 94.64 48.47
CA ALA A 502 -47.21 95.66 49.15
C ALA A 502 -47.69 97.07 48.73
N SER A 503 -48.01 97.25 47.48
CA SER A 503 -48.38 98.54 46.88
C SER A 503 -49.90 98.82 46.87
N HIS A 504 -50.76 97.89 47.26
CA HIS A 504 -52.16 98.12 47.25
C HIS A 504 -52.60 99.10 48.35
N THR A 505 -53.54 99.93 48.09
CA THR A 505 -54.00 100.95 49.04
C THR A 505 -55.51 100.83 49.26
N HIS A 506 -55.94 101.19 50.48
CA HIS A 506 -57.33 101.39 50.82
C HIS A 506 -57.70 102.90 50.90
N PRO A 507 -58.83 103.31 50.47
CA PRO A 507 -59.17 104.70 50.36
C PRO A 507 -58.92 105.52 51.61
N ASP A 508 -58.99 104.91 52.77
CA ASP A 508 -58.93 105.66 54.05
C ASP A 508 -57.75 105.36 54.98
N THR A 509 -56.95 104.27 54.62
CA THR A 509 -55.84 103.84 55.54
C THR A 509 -54.47 103.77 54.90
N GLY A 510 -54.35 104.00 53.58
CA GLY A 510 -53.09 103.99 52.88
C GLY A 510 -52.52 102.57 52.60
N LEU A 511 -51.20 102.47 52.59
CA LEU A 511 -50.48 101.18 52.37
C LEU A 511 -50.62 100.24 53.58
N PRO A 512 -50.53 98.94 53.42
CA PRO A 512 -50.44 97.96 54.50
C PRO A 512 -49.35 98.31 55.51
N THR A 513 -49.61 98.10 56.81
CA THR A 513 -48.62 98.39 57.82
C THR A 513 -47.33 97.57 57.74
N ASN A 514 -47.36 96.45 57.04
CA ASN A 514 -46.24 95.53 56.78
C ASN A 514 -45.82 95.59 55.29
N ALA A 515 -46.15 96.63 54.51
CA ALA A 515 -45.71 96.79 53.13
C ALA A 515 -44.23 96.57 52.94
N GLY A 516 -43.40 97.06 53.79
CA GLY A 516 -41.94 96.86 53.69
C GLY A 516 -41.47 95.38 53.90
N GLU A 517 -42.18 94.64 54.78
CA GLU A 517 -41.94 93.20 54.92
C GLU A 517 -42.30 92.42 53.70
N ILE A 518 -43.45 92.74 53.09
CA ILE A 518 -43.95 92.12 51.84
C ILE A 518 -43.01 92.47 50.67
N GLU A 519 -42.50 93.69 50.56
CA GLU A 519 -41.48 94.10 49.57
C GLU A 519 -40.15 93.34 49.76
N GLY A 520 -39.79 93.12 51.03
CA GLY A 520 -38.68 92.26 51.37
C GLY A 520 -38.83 90.80 50.87
N VAL A 521 -40.05 90.29 50.76
CA VAL A 521 -40.31 88.97 50.13
C VAL A 521 -40.07 89.08 48.63
N ALA A 522 -40.47 90.11 47.93
CA ALA A 522 -40.17 90.31 46.51
C ALA A 522 -38.64 90.35 46.24
N ALA A 523 -37.89 91.09 47.12
CA ALA A 523 -36.46 91.13 47.02
C ALA A 523 -35.82 89.70 47.24
N LYS A 524 -36.40 88.92 48.16
CA LYS A 524 -35.92 87.50 48.32
C LYS A 524 -36.18 86.63 47.10
N THR A 525 -37.23 86.81 46.35
CA THR A 525 -37.50 86.07 45.13
C THR A 525 -36.46 86.42 44.04
N ASP A 526 -36.06 87.69 43.95
CA ASP A 526 -34.96 88.08 43.02
C ASP A 526 -33.64 87.40 43.35
N ILE A 527 -33.32 87.36 44.60
CA ILE A 527 -32.09 86.69 45.08
C ILE A 527 -32.14 85.19 44.74
N LEU A 528 -33.27 84.56 44.92
CA LEU A 528 -33.45 83.11 44.56
C LEU A 528 -33.38 82.91 43.06
N ASN A 529 -34.02 83.78 42.27
CA ASN A 529 -34.01 83.72 40.82
C ASN A 529 -32.55 83.89 40.28
N GLU A 530 -31.85 84.91 40.72
CA GLU A 530 -30.42 85.09 40.35
C GLU A 530 -29.56 83.87 40.72
N LYS A 531 -29.83 83.29 41.89
CA LYS A 531 -29.08 82.12 42.34
C LYS A 531 -29.30 80.85 41.50
N TYR A 532 -30.54 80.59 41.10
CA TYR A 532 -30.85 79.29 40.47
C TYR A 532 -31.02 79.35 38.94
N SER A 533 -31.30 80.54 38.34
CA SER A 533 -31.43 80.63 36.89
C SER A 533 -30.22 80.19 36.09
N PRO A 534 -28.99 80.37 36.56
CA PRO A 534 -27.82 79.96 35.81
C PRO A 534 -27.72 78.43 35.57
N VAL A 535 -28.39 77.61 36.43
CA VAL A 535 -28.29 76.13 36.35
C VAL A 535 -29.58 75.53 35.67
N ILE A 536 -30.46 76.31 35.18
CA ILE A 536 -31.70 75.91 34.53
C ILE A 536 -31.56 76.13 33.02
N ALA A 537 -31.73 75.07 32.23
CA ALA A 537 -31.71 75.16 30.76
C ALA A 537 -32.95 75.95 30.30
N LYS A 538 -32.79 76.91 29.40
CA LYS A 538 -33.87 77.67 28.73
C LYS A 538 -34.36 76.93 27.52
#